data_3db2b0f921b3a81319c7cc592dd60956
#
_entry.id   3db2b0f921b3a81319c7cc592dd60956
#
_cell.length_a   1.000
_cell.length_b   1.000
_cell.length_c   1.000
_cell.angle_alpha   90.00
_cell.angle_beta   90.00
_cell.angle_gamma   90.00
#
_symmetry.space_group_name_H-M   'P 1'
#
loop_
_entity.id
_entity.type
_entity.pdbx_description
1 polymer ?
#
loop_
_entity_poly.entity_id
_entity_poly.type
_entity_poly.pdbx_seq_one_letter_code
_entity_poly.pdbx_strand_id
1 'polypeptide(L)'
;MSERPFKVLGIQQIAVGGTDKGRLRRLWVDTLGLALDGNYVSEKENVDEDIAFLGEGAHRVEVDLMQPIDPERAPRVHSPPRNHVGLWVDDLPAAVEWLAAQGMRFAPGGIRKGASGYDICFVHPKGNEEFPIGGEGVLIELVQAPPEVIEELS
;
A
#
# COMPACT_ATOMS: atom_id res chain seq x y z
N MET A 1 26.62 -3.18 8.83
CA MET A 1 25.15 -3.34 8.84
C MET A 1 24.82 -4.79 9.15
N SER A 2 23.93 -5.05 10.09
CA SER A 2 23.51 -6.43 10.39
C SER A 2 22.76 -7.02 9.17
N GLU A 3 22.73 -8.35 9.10
CA GLU A 3 21.98 -9.05 8.07
C GLU A 3 20.49 -8.71 8.16
N ARG A 4 19.85 -8.52 7.01
CA ARG A 4 18.41 -8.18 6.95
C ARG A 4 17.57 -9.40 7.35
N PRO A 5 16.74 -9.32 8.40
CA PRO A 5 15.97 -10.46 8.91
C PRO A 5 14.66 -10.72 8.16
N PHE A 6 14.43 -10.04 7.03
CA PHE A 6 13.22 -10.17 6.22
C PHE A 6 13.55 -10.05 4.74
N LYS A 7 12.60 -10.45 3.90
CA LYS A 7 12.68 -10.28 2.44
C LYS A 7 11.50 -9.46 1.95
N VAL A 8 11.78 -8.57 0.98
CA VAL A 8 10.76 -7.98 0.13
C VAL A 8 10.53 -8.95 -1.02
N LEU A 9 9.30 -9.45 -1.16
CA LEU A 9 8.98 -10.56 -2.07
C LEU A 9 8.43 -10.08 -3.42
N GLY A 10 7.76 -8.94 -3.44
CA GLY A 10 7.16 -8.42 -4.66
C GLY A 10 6.19 -7.27 -4.38
N ILE A 11 5.57 -6.79 -5.43
CA ILE A 11 4.54 -5.74 -5.34
C ILE A 11 3.20 -6.41 -5.01
N GLN A 12 2.56 -5.94 -3.96
CA GLN A 12 1.22 -6.38 -3.57
C GLN A 12 0.14 -5.50 -4.20
N GLN A 13 0.36 -4.17 -4.24
CA GLN A 13 -0.63 -3.23 -4.76
C GLN A 13 -0.03 -1.95 -5.29
N ILE A 14 -0.81 -1.29 -6.14
CA ILE A 14 -0.61 0.10 -6.55
C ILE A 14 -1.92 0.82 -6.23
N ALA A 15 -1.87 1.92 -5.50
CA ALA A 15 -3.05 2.73 -5.22
C ALA A 15 -3.03 4.01 -6.06
N VAL A 16 -4.09 4.22 -6.79
CA VAL A 16 -4.29 5.39 -7.65
C VAL A 16 -5.55 6.15 -7.22
N GLY A 17 -5.50 7.45 -7.22
CA GLY A 17 -6.58 8.30 -6.73
C GLY A 17 -7.06 9.32 -7.74
N GLY A 18 -8.32 9.67 -7.61
CA GLY A 18 -8.97 10.70 -8.39
C GLY A 18 -10.22 11.19 -7.68
N THR A 19 -10.77 12.30 -8.16
CA THR A 19 -12.01 12.87 -7.59
C THR A 19 -13.28 12.19 -8.08
N ASP A 20 -13.15 11.30 -9.06
CA ASP A 20 -14.26 10.55 -9.66
C ASP A 20 -13.86 9.10 -9.88
N LYS A 21 -14.28 8.22 -8.99
CA LYS A 21 -14.01 6.79 -9.05
C LYS A 21 -14.59 6.13 -10.31
N GLY A 22 -15.70 6.64 -10.82
CA GLY A 22 -16.28 6.17 -12.07
C GLY A 22 -15.36 6.35 -13.27
N ARG A 23 -14.59 7.43 -13.31
CA ARG A 23 -13.57 7.65 -14.35
C ARG A 23 -12.39 6.70 -14.22
N LEU A 24 -11.97 6.42 -12.98
CA LEU A 24 -10.93 5.43 -12.71
C LEU A 24 -11.39 4.03 -13.13
N ARG A 25 -12.62 3.66 -12.80
CA ARG A 25 -13.20 2.38 -13.23
C ARG A 25 -13.26 2.25 -14.75
N ARG A 26 -13.70 3.30 -15.45
CA ARG A 26 -13.74 3.30 -16.92
C ARG A 26 -12.35 3.02 -17.50
N LEU A 27 -11.31 3.64 -16.95
CA LEU A 27 -9.93 3.40 -17.41
C LEU A 27 -9.46 1.99 -17.06
N TRP A 28 -9.43 1.66 -15.79
CA TRP A 28 -8.76 0.45 -15.32
C TRP A 28 -9.56 -0.82 -15.56
N VAL A 29 -10.86 -0.78 -15.35
CA VAL A 29 -11.72 -1.96 -15.48
C VAL A 29 -12.28 -2.08 -16.90
N ASP A 30 -13.03 -1.07 -17.37
CA ASP A 30 -13.75 -1.19 -18.64
C ASP A 30 -12.81 -1.15 -19.85
N THR A 31 -11.75 -0.33 -19.81
CA THR A 31 -10.83 -0.15 -20.94
C THR A 31 -9.64 -1.08 -20.86
N LEU A 32 -8.99 -1.19 -19.70
CA LEU A 32 -7.78 -2.01 -19.54
C LEU A 32 -8.08 -3.46 -19.13
N GLY A 33 -9.31 -3.75 -18.70
CA GLY A 33 -9.77 -5.12 -18.49
C GLY A 33 -9.41 -5.71 -17.12
N LEU A 34 -9.07 -4.89 -16.10
CA LEU A 34 -8.85 -5.41 -14.76
C LEU A 34 -10.16 -5.93 -14.16
N ALA A 35 -10.07 -6.99 -13.36
CA ALA A 35 -11.21 -7.52 -12.62
C ALA A 35 -11.44 -6.70 -11.34
N LEU A 36 -12.69 -6.67 -10.86
CA LEU A 36 -13.06 -6.09 -9.57
C LEU A 36 -13.23 -7.19 -8.53
N ASP A 37 -12.73 -6.94 -7.31
CA ASP A 37 -12.83 -7.87 -6.18
C ASP A 37 -13.67 -7.31 -5.03
N GLY A 38 -13.75 -6.01 -4.84
CA GLY A 38 -14.50 -5.46 -3.74
C GLY A 38 -14.47 -3.94 -3.67
N ASN A 39 -15.05 -3.45 -2.58
CA ASN A 39 -15.08 -2.05 -2.24
C ASN A 39 -14.72 -1.89 -0.74
N TYR A 40 -13.99 -0.85 -0.43
CA TYR A 40 -13.64 -0.49 0.93
C TYR A 40 -13.92 0.98 1.17
N VAL A 41 -14.60 1.28 2.29
CA VAL A 41 -14.94 2.66 2.67
C VAL A 41 -14.43 2.90 4.09
N SER A 42 -13.71 3.99 4.28
CA SER A 42 -13.19 4.39 5.58
C SER A 42 -13.31 5.90 5.77
N GLU A 43 -14.16 6.31 6.70
CA GLU A 43 -14.28 7.72 7.11
C GLU A 43 -12.98 8.25 7.72
N LYS A 44 -12.30 7.41 8.50
CA LYS A 44 -11.02 7.76 9.13
C LYS A 44 -9.94 8.04 8.08
N GLU A 45 -9.87 7.21 7.04
CA GLU A 45 -8.92 7.34 5.95
C GLU A 45 -9.42 8.29 4.84
N ASN A 46 -10.64 8.79 4.97
CA ASN A 46 -11.28 9.66 3.98
C ASN A 46 -11.29 9.06 2.59
N VAL A 47 -11.66 7.78 2.48
CA VAL A 47 -11.58 7.04 1.23
C VAL A 47 -12.81 6.18 0.98
N ASP A 48 -13.25 6.19 -0.27
CA ASP A 48 -14.11 5.18 -0.90
C ASP A 48 -13.32 4.60 -2.07
N GLU A 49 -12.93 3.34 -1.96
CA GLU A 49 -12.10 2.69 -2.97
C GLU A 49 -12.72 1.42 -3.53
N ASP A 50 -12.53 1.20 -4.81
CA ASP A 50 -12.77 -0.09 -5.44
C ASP A 50 -11.45 -0.82 -5.60
N ILE A 51 -11.43 -2.10 -5.25
CA ILE A 51 -10.25 -2.95 -5.36
C ILE A 51 -10.33 -3.70 -6.68
N ALA A 52 -9.51 -3.27 -7.64
CA ALA A 52 -9.30 -3.97 -8.89
C ALA A 52 -8.03 -4.84 -8.78
N PHE A 53 -7.84 -5.77 -9.69
CA PHE A 53 -6.64 -6.61 -9.69
C PHE A 53 -6.32 -7.17 -11.06
N LEU A 54 -5.06 -7.59 -11.19
CA LEU A 54 -4.54 -8.36 -12.32
C LEU A 54 -3.66 -9.49 -11.79
N GLY A 55 -3.46 -10.52 -12.59
CA GLY A 55 -2.69 -11.71 -12.21
C GLY A 55 -3.46 -12.67 -11.33
N GLU A 56 -2.82 -13.78 -10.98
CA GLU A 56 -3.40 -14.86 -10.20
C GLU A 56 -2.43 -15.37 -9.13
N GLY A 57 -3.00 -15.93 -8.05
CA GLY A 57 -2.21 -16.50 -6.97
C GLY A 57 -1.24 -15.52 -6.35
N ALA A 58 0.00 -15.92 -6.17
CA ALA A 58 1.06 -15.09 -5.61
C ALA A 58 1.50 -13.95 -6.54
N HIS A 59 1.19 -14.02 -7.83
CA HIS A 59 1.49 -12.98 -8.81
C HIS A 59 0.36 -11.96 -8.96
N ARG A 60 -0.71 -12.10 -8.21
CA ARG A 60 -1.79 -11.13 -8.19
C ARG A 60 -1.30 -9.79 -7.63
N VAL A 61 -1.61 -8.71 -8.35
CA VAL A 61 -1.36 -7.33 -7.91
C VAL A 61 -2.70 -6.60 -7.86
N GLU A 62 -2.99 -5.97 -6.73
CA GLU A 62 -4.16 -5.11 -6.60
C GLU A 62 -3.89 -3.73 -7.18
N VAL A 63 -4.91 -3.12 -7.75
CA VAL A 63 -4.93 -1.71 -8.16
C VAL A 63 -6.12 -1.08 -7.47
N ASP A 64 -5.85 -0.32 -6.42
CA ASP A 64 -6.87 0.32 -5.62
C ASP A 64 -7.28 1.64 -6.26
N LEU A 65 -8.55 1.76 -6.58
CA LEU A 65 -9.14 2.93 -7.25
C LEU A 65 -9.78 3.81 -6.18
N MET A 66 -9.09 4.86 -5.76
CA MET A 66 -9.41 5.64 -4.57
C MET A 66 -10.08 6.97 -4.93
N GLN A 67 -11.19 7.26 -4.25
CA GLN A 67 -11.85 8.54 -4.28
C GLN A 67 -11.94 9.09 -2.86
N PRO A 68 -11.62 10.37 -2.60
CA PRO A 68 -11.88 10.95 -1.28
C PRO A 68 -13.38 11.04 -1.02
N ILE A 69 -13.80 10.76 0.22
CA ILE A 69 -15.17 11.01 0.67
C ILE A 69 -15.43 12.53 0.67
N ASP A 70 -14.46 13.28 1.19
CA ASP A 70 -14.44 14.74 1.16
C ASP A 70 -13.11 15.21 0.56
N PRO A 71 -13.10 15.75 -0.68
CA PRO A 71 -11.87 16.17 -1.35
C PRO A 71 -11.14 17.34 -0.67
N GLU A 72 -11.80 18.06 0.21
CA GLU A 72 -11.21 19.17 0.96
C GLU A 72 -10.60 18.73 2.30
N ARG A 73 -10.88 17.52 2.75
CA ARG A 73 -10.38 16.99 4.02
C ARG A 73 -9.16 16.08 3.80
N ALA A 74 -8.20 16.13 4.71
CA ALA A 74 -7.10 15.19 4.77
C ALA A 74 -7.54 13.83 5.39
N PRO A 75 -6.93 12.70 5.00
CA PRO A 75 -5.94 12.59 3.92
C PRO A 75 -6.56 12.79 2.53
N ARG A 76 -5.82 13.47 1.65
CA ARG A 76 -6.24 13.70 0.27
C ARG A 76 -5.76 12.56 -0.63
N VAL A 77 -6.54 11.49 -0.70
CA VAL A 77 -6.15 10.24 -1.40
C VAL A 77 -5.98 10.39 -2.91
N HIS A 78 -6.49 11.48 -3.48
CA HIS A 78 -6.40 11.80 -4.91
C HIS A 78 -5.20 12.70 -5.27
N SER A 79 -4.42 13.14 -4.30
CA SER A 79 -3.32 14.08 -4.52
C SER A 79 -2.07 13.69 -3.71
N PRO A 80 -1.00 13.22 -4.37
CA PRO A 80 -0.89 12.97 -5.81
C PRO A 80 -1.74 11.80 -6.30
N PRO A 81 -2.04 11.71 -7.63
CA PRO A 81 -2.86 10.61 -8.17
C PRO A 81 -2.31 9.22 -7.91
N ARG A 82 -0.99 9.03 -7.94
CA ARG A 82 -0.35 7.80 -7.45
C ARG A 82 -0.20 7.94 -5.94
N ASN A 83 -1.07 7.27 -5.19
CA ASN A 83 -1.10 7.42 -3.74
C ASN A 83 0.04 6.65 -3.06
N HIS A 84 0.14 5.35 -3.28
CA HIS A 84 1.18 4.53 -2.67
C HIS A 84 1.47 3.27 -3.48
N VAL A 85 2.58 2.60 -3.11
CA VAL A 85 2.96 1.28 -3.60
C VAL A 85 3.04 0.35 -2.40
N GLY A 86 2.40 -0.80 -2.48
CA GLY A 86 2.44 -1.84 -1.46
C GLY A 86 3.45 -2.94 -1.82
N LEU A 87 4.26 -3.34 -0.87
CA LEU A 87 5.27 -4.37 -1.02
C LEU A 87 4.99 -5.54 -0.06
N TRP A 88 5.00 -6.76 -0.59
CA TRP A 88 5.00 -7.95 0.24
C TRP A 88 6.29 -8.08 1.02
N VAL A 89 6.20 -8.32 2.31
CA VAL A 89 7.33 -8.75 3.15
C VAL A 89 6.98 -10.06 3.85
N ASP A 90 7.97 -10.90 4.06
CA ASP A 90 7.78 -12.21 4.68
C ASP A 90 7.60 -12.14 6.22
N ASP A 91 8.18 -11.13 6.86
CA ASP A 91 8.08 -10.91 8.30
C ASP A 91 7.99 -9.41 8.59
N LEU A 92 6.76 -8.91 8.69
CA LEU A 92 6.50 -7.48 8.89
C LEU A 92 7.03 -6.96 10.24
N PRO A 93 6.82 -7.65 11.39
CA PRO A 93 7.37 -7.19 12.65
C PRO A 93 8.91 -7.08 12.64
N ALA A 94 9.59 -8.08 12.11
CA ALA A 94 11.04 -8.05 11.97
C ALA A 94 11.51 -6.95 11.02
N ALA A 95 10.78 -6.73 9.93
CA ALA A 95 11.06 -5.65 8.99
C ALA A 95 10.96 -4.28 9.67
N VAL A 96 9.90 -4.01 10.39
CA VAL A 96 9.68 -2.73 11.08
C VAL A 96 10.79 -2.47 12.10
N GLU A 97 11.10 -3.44 12.93
CA GLU A 97 12.14 -3.31 13.95
C GLU A 97 13.51 -3.01 13.32
N TRP A 98 13.91 -3.80 12.33
CA TRP A 98 15.21 -3.63 11.67
C TRP A 98 15.30 -2.32 10.90
N LEU A 99 14.27 -1.96 10.13
CA LEU A 99 14.24 -0.72 9.34
C LEU A 99 14.26 0.53 10.24
N ALA A 100 13.52 0.51 11.35
CA ALA A 100 13.57 1.60 12.31
C ALA A 100 14.97 1.76 12.90
N ALA A 101 15.66 0.65 13.22
CA ALA A 101 17.03 0.66 13.71
C ALA A 101 18.03 1.20 12.66
N GLN A 102 17.72 1.08 11.36
CA GLN A 102 18.51 1.68 10.29
C GLN A 102 18.21 3.18 10.08
N GLY A 103 17.26 3.74 10.79
CA GLY A 103 16.85 5.14 10.66
C GLY A 103 15.69 5.40 9.70
N MET A 104 14.89 4.39 9.41
CA MET A 104 13.69 4.57 8.57
C MET A 104 12.56 5.23 9.35
N ARG A 105 11.95 6.26 8.73
CA ARG A 105 10.80 6.95 9.27
C ARG A 105 9.52 6.28 8.83
N PHE A 106 8.73 5.81 9.80
CA PHE A 106 7.39 5.30 9.55
C PHE A 106 6.32 6.39 9.73
N ALA A 107 5.24 6.29 8.97
CA ALA A 107 4.06 7.09 9.19
C ALA A 107 3.35 6.66 10.49
N PRO A 108 2.55 7.54 11.13
CA PRO A 108 1.80 7.19 12.33
C PRO A 108 0.83 6.01 12.11
N GLY A 109 0.60 5.24 13.16
CA GLY A 109 -0.39 4.16 13.18
C GLY A 109 0.18 2.77 13.40
N GLY A 110 1.47 2.55 13.21
CA GLY A 110 2.12 1.26 13.44
C GLY A 110 1.56 0.13 12.57
N ILE A 111 1.81 -1.11 12.99
CA ILE A 111 1.26 -2.31 12.32
C ILE A 111 -0.22 -2.43 12.66
N ARG A 112 -1.05 -2.57 11.63
CA ARG A 112 -2.50 -2.69 11.74
C ARG A 112 -3.09 -3.42 10.54
N LYS A 113 -4.35 -3.82 10.62
CA LYS A 113 -5.06 -4.40 9.46
C LYS A 113 -5.30 -3.35 8.38
N GLY A 114 -4.91 -3.67 7.17
CA GLY A 114 -5.21 -2.88 5.97
C GLY A 114 -6.51 -3.28 5.30
N ALA A 115 -6.85 -2.61 4.20
CA ALA A 115 -8.09 -2.83 3.45
C ALA A 115 -8.22 -4.27 2.91
N SER A 116 -7.11 -4.91 2.54
CA SER A 116 -7.08 -6.29 2.06
C SER A 116 -7.09 -7.34 3.17
N GLY A 117 -7.16 -6.93 4.44
CA GLY A 117 -7.20 -7.84 5.59
C GLY A 117 -5.83 -8.30 6.10
N TYR A 118 -4.74 -7.92 5.45
CA TYR A 118 -3.38 -8.23 5.90
C TYR A 118 -2.87 -7.19 6.89
N ASP A 119 -1.90 -7.56 7.72
CA ASP A 119 -1.19 -6.59 8.55
C ASP A 119 -0.31 -5.70 7.67
N ILE A 120 -0.37 -4.41 7.94
CA ILE A 120 0.34 -3.40 7.16
C ILE A 120 0.96 -2.32 8.07
N CYS A 121 1.92 -1.60 7.53
CA CYS A 121 2.35 -0.31 8.03
C CYS A 121 2.86 0.55 6.87
N PHE A 122 3.02 1.86 7.11
CA PHE A 122 3.46 2.78 6.08
C PHE A 122 4.82 3.39 6.41
N VAL A 123 5.72 3.40 5.43
CA VAL A 123 6.95 4.22 5.44
C VAL A 123 6.58 5.62 4.99
N HIS A 124 6.97 6.62 5.78
CA HIS A 124 6.72 8.01 5.43
C HIS A 124 7.49 8.40 4.15
N PRO A 125 6.89 9.16 3.23
CA PRO A 125 7.56 9.54 1.98
C PRO A 125 8.81 10.43 2.18
N LYS A 126 8.96 11.05 3.35
CA LYS A 126 10.13 11.89 3.66
C LYS A 126 10.77 11.48 4.98
N GLY A 127 12.09 11.42 5.00
CA GLY A 127 12.84 11.31 6.24
C GLY A 127 12.80 12.62 7.06
N ASN A 128 13.37 12.58 8.26
CA ASN A 128 13.60 13.74 9.13
C ASN A 128 14.97 13.63 9.81
N GLU A 129 15.30 14.53 10.72
CA GLU A 129 16.60 14.50 11.40
C GLU A 129 16.80 13.24 12.25
N GLU A 130 15.75 12.80 12.95
CA GLU A 130 15.79 11.61 13.81
C GLU A 130 15.80 10.32 12.99
N PHE A 131 14.97 10.27 11.94
CA PHE A 131 14.85 9.13 11.03
C PHE A 131 15.08 9.61 9.58
N PRO A 132 16.34 9.63 9.12
CA PRO A 132 16.68 10.26 7.84
C PRO A 132 16.24 9.49 6.59
N ILE A 133 15.88 8.20 6.72
CA ILE A 133 15.45 7.37 5.60
C ILE A 133 13.93 7.41 5.47
N GLY A 134 13.45 7.88 4.34
CA GLY A 134 12.03 7.84 3.97
C GLY A 134 11.84 7.22 2.59
N GLY A 135 10.65 7.33 2.04
CA GLY A 135 10.30 6.78 0.73
C GLY A 135 10.74 7.61 -0.48
N GLU A 136 11.58 8.63 -0.28
CA GLU A 136 12.06 9.53 -1.36
C GLU A 136 10.92 10.08 -2.23
N GLY A 137 9.84 10.55 -1.57
CA GLY A 137 8.66 11.07 -2.22
C GLY A 137 7.56 10.06 -2.50
N VAL A 138 7.78 8.78 -2.20
CA VAL A 138 6.80 7.71 -2.37
C VAL A 138 6.31 7.25 -1.00
N LEU A 139 5.00 7.23 -0.80
CA LEU A 139 4.39 6.52 0.33
C LEU A 139 4.48 5.03 0.05
N ILE A 140 5.13 4.28 0.93
CA ILE A 140 5.33 2.83 0.76
C ILE A 140 4.55 2.10 1.84
N GLU A 141 3.68 1.19 1.42
CA GLU A 141 2.99 0.27 2.32
C GLU A 141 3.77 -1.04 2.40
N LEU A 142 4.11 -1.48 3.59
CA LEU A 142 4.66 -2.81 3.82
C LEU A 142 3.52 -3.71 4.25
N VAL A 143 3.38 -4.85 3.58
CA VAL A 143 2.25 -5.77 3.74
C VAL A 143 2.77 -7.13 4.14
N GLN A 144 2.28 -7.69 5.25
CA GLN A 144 2.62 -9.05 5.67
C GLN A 144 2.13 -10.05 4.63
N ALA A 145 3.03 -10.74 3.98
CA ALA A 145 2.68 -11.76 3.02
C ALA A 145 2.05 -12.98 3.72
N PRO A 146 0.98 -13.57 3.15
CA PRO A 146 0.45 -14.82 3.63
C PRO A 146 1.39 -16.00 3.25
N PRO A 147 1.22 -17.16 3.91
CA PRO A 147 2.11 -18.30 3.68
C PRO A 147 2.26 -18.72 2.22
N GLU A 148 1.19 -18.71 1.45
CA GLU A 148 1.20 -19.08 0.03
C GLU A 148 2.04 -18.14 -0.83
N VAL A 149 2.05 -16.86 -0.52
CA VAL A 149 2.89 -15.86 -1.21
C VAL A 149 4.36 -16.03 -0.82
N ILE A 150 4.64 -16.27 0.46
CA ILE A 150 6.00 -16.51 0.95
C ILE A 150 6.56 -17.77 0.27
N GLU A 151 5.79 -18.83 0.20
CA GLU A 151 6.20 -20.09 -0.44
C GLU A 151 6.54 -19.90 -1.92
N GLU A 152 5.68 -19.17 -2.64
CA GLU A 152 5.80 -19.01 -4.09
C GLU A 152 6.89 -18.00 -4.49
N LEU A 153 7.06 -16.91 -3.72
CA LEU A 153 7.91 -15.79 -4.11
C LEU A 153 9.27 -15.71 -3.39
N SER A 154 9.50 -16.51 -2.36
CA SER A 154 10.79 -16.47 -1.66
C SER A 154 11.87 -17.43 -2.17
#